data_8986109324a3c4937d66e610baa8a93b
#
_entry.id   8986109324a3c4937d66e610baa8a93b
#
_cell.length_a   1.000
_cell.length_b   1.000
_cell.length_c   1.000
_cell.angle_alpha   90.00
_cell.angle_beta   90.00
_cell.angle_gamma   90.00
#
_symmetry.space_group_name_H-M   'P 1'
#
loop_
_entity.id
_entity.type
_entity.pdbx_description
1 polymer ?
#
loop_
_entity_poly.entity_id
_entity_poly.type
_entity_poly.pdbx_seq_one_letter_code
_entity_poly.pdbx_strand_id
1 'polypeptide(L)'
;MPIKYQLKESNGPVFVLIHGMGSASNAWKPLLPELENYGSILLLDLPGHGGNPLDPEIKMDPASMANAIANLINQLDLPPVHLIGNSLGGWIALELAAAKPDLISSVTGLAPAGLWLTPFLHRIPGTDLSKRMAKASSGIAPTALKSLAARRLGFSRISPHWEEMDYQTLLDAVTAMSESDGYYPAWDATLNRRFDSMISDRIPTTIVFGDSDFVLPSRTCQERSLAPTHAKWIVLEKVGHAPMWDEPSKVVKIINETVSLVK
;
A
#
# COMPACT_ATOMS: atom_id res chain seq x y z
N MET A 1 11.04 -13.71 -12.29
CA MET A 1 11.60 -13.97 -10.94
C MET A 1 10.47 -14.00 -9.93
N PRO A 2 10.56 -14.79 -8.86
CA PRO A 2 9.53 -14.80 -7.83
C PRO A 2 9.51 -13.44 -7.09
N ILE A 3 8.32 -12.98 -6.68
CA ILE A 3 8.17 -11.84 -5.77
C ILE A 3 8.88 -12.19 -4.46
N LYS A 4 9.69 -11.27 -3.95
CA LYS A 4 10.31 -11.43 -2.62
C LYS A 4 9.24 -11.31 -1.55
N TYR A 5 9.22 -12.25 -0.63
CA TYR A 5 8.23 -12.30 0.44
C TYR A 5 8.80 -12.81 1.75
N GLN A 6 8.07 -12.56 2.82
CA GLN A 6 8.25 -13.16 4.13
C GLN A 6 6.89 -13.68 4.58
N LEU A 7 6.81 -14.97 4.88
CA LEU A 7 5.61 -15.60 5.44
C LEU A 7 5.87 -15.93 6.91
N LYS A 8 5.06 -15.34 7.78
CA LYS A 8 4.99 -15.73 9.20
C LYS A 8 3.72 -16.52 9.40
N GLU A 9 3.87 -17.83 9.57
CA GLU A 9 2.75 -18.74 9.76
C GLU A 9 2.21 -18.65 11.19
N SER A 10 0.88 -18.71 11.30
CA SER A 10 0.12 -18.80 12.55
C SER A 10 -1.21 -19.49 12.27
N ASN A 11 -1.95 -19.85 13.32
CA ASN A 11 -3.32 -20.32 13.16
C ASN A 11 -4.26 -19.18 12.76
N GLY A 12 -5.19 -19.45 11.84
CA GLY A 12 -6.20 -18.48 11.43
C GLY A 12 -6.09 -18.03 9.98
N PRO A 13 -6.70 -16.88 9.63
CA PRO A 13 -6.70 -16.36 8.27
C PRO A 13 -5.29 -15.93 7.82
N VAL A 14 -5.10 -15.83 6.50
CA VAL A 14 -3.86 -15.34 5.91
C VAL A 14 -4.05 -13.91 5.44
N PHE A 15 -3.24 -12.99 5.97
CA PHE A 15 -3.20 -11.58 5.59
C PHE A 15 -2.06 -11.34 4.61
N VAL A 16 -2.36 -10.81 3.43
CA VAL A 16 -1.36 -10.42 2.42
C VAL A 16 -1.23 -8.90 2.42
N LEU A 17 -0.05 -8.40 2.77
CA LEU A 17 0.21 -6.97 2.93
C LEU A 17 1.00 -6.44 1.74
N ILE A 18 0.40 -5.51 0.98
CA ILE A 18 0.90 -4.97 -0.29
C ILE A 18 1.22 -3.49 -0.11
N HIS A 19 2.50 -3.14 -0.12
CA HIS A 19 2.97 -1.77 0.10
C HIS A 19 2.74 -0.84 -1.10
N GLY A 20 2.90 0.46 -0.88
CA GLY A 20 2.76 1.51 -1.90
C GLY A 20 4.01 1.70 -2.77
N MET A 21 3.87 2.57 -3.76
CA MET A 21 4.96 2.96 -4.66
C MET A 21 6.11 3.63 -3.89
N GLY A 22 7.34 3.20 -4.14
CA GLY A 22 8.52 3.73 -3.44
C GLY A 22 8.65 3.30 -1.98
N SER A 23 7.88 2.30 -1.56
CA SER A 23 7.87 1.72 -0.22
C SER A 23 8.43 0.29 -0.22
N ALA A 24 8.30 -0.43 0.88
CA ALA A 24 8.70 -1.82 1.02
C ALA A 24 7.87 -2.50 2.11
N SER A 25 8.05 -3.82 2.27
CA SER A 25 7.37 -4.63 3.29
C SER A 25 7.55 -4.12 4.72
N ASN A 26 8.67 -3.44 5.02
CA ASN A 26 8.94 -2.86 6.34
C ASN A 26 7.99 -1.71 6.73
N ALA A 27 7.23 -1.13 5.78
CA ALA A 27 6.20 -0.13 6.06
C ALA A 27 5.08 -0.66 6.95
N TRP A 28 4.92 -1.97 7.04
CA TRP A 28 3.88 -2.64 7.81
C TRP A 28 4.26 -2.91 9.26
N LYS A 29 5.53 -2.67 9.65
CA LYS A 29 6.02 -2.91 11.03
C LYS A 29 5.09 -2.42 12.14
N PRO A 30 4.46 -1.22 12.05
CA PRO A 30 3.57 -0.75 13.11
C PRO A 30 2.31 -1.59 13.33
N LEU A 31 1.84 -2.32 12.30
CA LEU A 31 0.66 -3.20 12.42
C LEU A 31 1.00 -4.58 12.97
N LEU A 32 2.21 -5.07 12.73
CA LEU A 32 2.55 -6.47 12.96
C LEU A 32 2.33 -6.94 14.40
N PRO A 33 2.73 -6.19 15.46
CA PRO A 33 2.60 -6.66 16.84
C PRO A 33 1.15 -7.01 17.24
N GLU A 34 0.16 -6.33 16.63
CA GLU A 34 -1.24 -6.59 16.91
C GLU A 34 -1.86 -7.55 15.88
N LEU A 35 -1.57 -7.37 14.59
CA LEU A 35 -2.15 -8.16 13.51
C LEU A 35 -1.73 -9.64 13.55
N GLU A 36 -0.51 -9.93 14.00
CA GLU A 36 0.01 -11.30 14.16
C GLU A 36 -0.78 -12.16 15.15
N ASN A 37 -1.55 -11.53 16.04
CA ASN A 37 -2.43 -12.25 16.97
C ASN A 37 -3.68 -12.84 16.28
N TYR A 38 -3.96 -12.43 15.05
CA TYR A 38 -5.18 -12.82 14.33
C TYR A 38 -4.96 -13.86 13.24
N GLY A 39 -3.72 -14.08 12.77
CA GLY A 39 -3.45 -15.05 11.72
C GLY A 39 -2.06 -14.95 11.11
N SER A 40 -1.87 -15.67 10.03
CA SER A 40 -0.62 -15.69 9.27
C SER A 40 -0.43 -14.40 8.48
N ILE A 41 0.80 -13.93 8.37
CA ILE A 41 1.14 -12.67 7.66
C ILE A 41 2.07 -12.98 6.49
N LEU A 42 1.66 -12.61 5.28
CA LEU A 42 2.47 -12.60 4.08
C LEU A 42 2.84 -11.16 3.72
N LEU A 43 4.08 -10.79 3.97
CA LEU A 43 4.66 -9.50 3.57
C LEU A 43 5.30 -9.64 2.19
N LEU A 44 5.01 -8.72 1.28
CA LEU A 44 5.57 -8.71 -0.07
C LEU A 44 6.47 -7.50 -0.28
N ASP A 45 7.53 -7.67 -1.09
CA ASP A 45 8.19 -6.56 -1.76
C ASP A 45 7.82 -6.61 -3.26
N LEU A 46 7.20 -5.56 -3.77
CA LEU A 46 6.82 -5.44 -5.17
C LEU A 46 8.08 -5.44 -6.09
N PRO A 47 7.96 -5.83 -7.36
CA PRO A 47 9.09 -5.76 -8.30
C PRO A 47 9.76 -4.38 -8.31
N GLY A 48 11.07 -4.35 -8.22
CA GLY A 48 11.86 -3.12 -8.15
C GLY A 48 11.76 -2.35 -6.82
N HIS A 49 11.23 -2.97 -5.73
CA HIS A 49 11.07 -2.37 -4.41
C HIS A 49 11.59 -3.31 -3.30
N GLY A 50 11.98 -2.75 -2.15
CA GLY A 50 12.30 -3.52 -0.94
C GLY A 50 13.38 -4.60 -1.09
N GLY A 51 14.32 -4.41 -2.04
CA GLY A 51 15.34 -5.41 -2.38
C GLY A 51 14.84 -6.54 -3.29
N ASN A 52 13.61 -6.44 -3.82
CA ASN A 52 13.14 -7.25 -4.93
C ASN A 52 13.59 -6.58 -6.23
N PRO A 53 14.42 -7.23 -7.08
CA PRO A 53 14.90 -6.59 -8.30
C PRO A 53 13.74 -6.25 -9.25
N LEU A 54 13.95 -5.26 -10.11
CA LEU A 54 13.03 -4.97 -11.20
C LEU A 54 13.06 -6.13 -12.19
N ASP A 55 11.91 -6.77 -12.40
CA ASP A 55 11.76 -7.85 -13.37
C ASP A 55 11.24 -7.26 -14.71
N PRO A 56 12.03 -7.30 -15.78
CA PRO A 56 11.63 -6.75 -17.07
C PRO A 56 10.45 -7.48 -17.72
N GLU A 57 10.15 -8.71 -17.28
CA GLU A 57 9.03 -9.50 -17.78
C GLU A 57 7.71 -9.14 -17.11
N ILE A 58 7.75 -8.46 -15.94
CA ILE A 58 6.56 -8.00 -15.23
C ILE A 58 6.28 -6.54 -15.62
N LYS A 59 5.15 -6.32 -16.28
CA LYS A 59 4.66 -4.95 -16.48
C LYS A 59 4.29 -4.36 -15.12
N MET A 60 4.69 -3.12 -14.88
CA MET A 60 4.53 -2.45 -13.60
C MET A 60 3.14 -1.82 -13.39
N ASP A 61 2.17 -2.16 -14.23
CA ASP A 61 0.77 -1.74 -14.01
C ASP A 61 0.10 -2.60 -12.91
N PRO A 62 -0.92 -2.04 -12.22
CA PRO A 62 -1.55 -2.70 -11.08
C PRO A 62 -2.12 -4.10 -11.41
N ALA A 63 -2.71 -4.29 -12.58
CA ALA A 63 -3.28 -5.58 -12.97
C ALA A 63 -2.19 -6.64 -13.22
N SER A 64 -1.07 -6.28 -13.83
CA SER A 64 0.07 -7.19 -14.03
C SER A 64 0.72 -7.57 -12.70
N MET A 65 0.88 -6.61 -11.78
CA MET A 65 1.37 -6.89 -10.42
C MET A 65 0.38 -7.73 -9.62
N ALA A 66 -0.91 -7.52 -9.76
CA ALA A 66 -1.96 -8.35 -9.16
C ALA A 66 -1.85 -9.83 -9.64
N ASN A 67 -1.63 -10.05 -10.93
CA ASN A 67 -1.43 -11.41 -11.46
C ASN A 67 -0.16 -12.06 -10.90
N ALA A 68 0.93 -11.31 -10.73
CA ALA A 68 2.16 -11.83 -10.12
C ALA A 68 1.93 -12.26 -8.67
N ILE A 69 1.16 -11.49 -7.89
CA ILE A 69 0.78 -11.84 -6.52
C ILE A 69 -0.16 -13.06 -6.50
N ALA A 70 -1.14 -13.14 -7.42
CA ALA A 70 -1.99 -14.31 -7.54
C ALA A 70 -1.18 -15.60 -7.78
N ASN A 71 -0.18 -15.53 -8.65
CA ASN A 71 0.71 -16.65 -8.90
C ASN A 71 1.49 -17.06 -7.65
N LEU A 72 1.96 -16.08 -6.86
CA LEU A 72 2.63 -16.37 -5.59
C LEU A 72 1.68 -17.05 -4.58
N ILE A 73 0.44 -16.56 -4.42
CA ILE A 73 -0.58 -17.16 -3.55
C ILE A 73 -0.81 -18.63 -3.94
N ASN A 74 -0.96 -18.91 -5.24
CA ASN A 74 -1.10 -20.28 -5.75
C ASN A 74 0.15 -21.15 -5.53
N GLN A 75 1.36 -20.60 -5.75
CA GLN A 75 2.62 -21.32 -5.53
C GLN A 75 2.85 -21.69 -4.06
N LEU A 76 2.32 -20.90 -3.15
CA LEU A 76 2.38 -21.14 -1.70
C LEU A 76 1.22 -22.03 -1.22
N ASP A 77 0.32 -22.43 -2.11
CA ASP A 77 -0.89 -23.23 -1.80
C ASP A 77 -1.70 -22.64 -0.63
N LEU A 78 -1.82 -21.30 -0.62
CA LEU A 78 -2.54 -20.59 0.44
C LEU A 78 -4.06 -20.72 0.24
N PRO A 79 -4.83 -20.79 1.34
CA PRO A 79 -6.29 -20.65 1.28
C PRO A 79 -6.66 -19.24 0.78
N PRO A 80 -7.94 -18.96 0.47
CA PRO A 80 -8.37 -17.61 0.13
C PRO A 80 -7.92 -16.60 1.18
N VAL A 81 -7.25 -15.52 0.72
CA VAL A 81 -6.50 -14.59 1.58
C VAL A 81 -7.26 -13.28 1.81
N HIS A 82 -6.89 -12.56 2.87
CA HIS A 82 -7.33 -11.19 3.15
C HIS A 82 -6.26 -10.21 2.67
N LEU A 83 -6.62 -9.37 1.68
CA LEU A 83 -5.70 -8.38 1.11
C LEU A 83 -5.73 -7.08 1.91
N ILE A 84 -4.56 -6.59 2.30
CA ILE A 84 -4.37 -5.27 2.88
C ILE A 84 -3.39 -4.52 1.99
N GLY A 85 -3.81 -3.45 1.35
CA GLY A 85 -2.96 -2.70 0.42
C GLY A 85 -2.96 -1.20 0.71
N ASN A 86 -1.78 -0.57 0.68
CA ASN A 86 -1.65 0.88 0.80
C ASN A 86 -1.30 1.51 -0.54
N SER A 87 -1.95 2.63 -0.89
CA SER A 87 -1.65 3.43 -2.07
C SER A 87 -1.68 2.58 -3.36
N LEU A 88 -0.57 2.45 -4.10
CA LEU A 88 -0.45 1.53 -5.24
C LEU A 88 -0.82 0.09 -4.85
N GLY A 89 -0.37 -0.38 -3.67
CA GLY A 89 -0.73 -1.70 -3.15
C GLY A 89 -2.22 -1.86 -2.93
N GLY A 90 -2.92 -0.78 -2.56
CA GLY A 90 -4.38 -0.75 -2.47
C GLY A 90 -5.05 -0.93 -3.82
N TRP A 91 -4.56 -0.27 -4.87
CA TRP A 91 -5.07 -0.49 -6.23
C TRP A 91 -4.79 -1.91 -6.71
N ILE A 92 -3.58 -2.43 -6.47
CA ILE A 92 -3.24 -3.82 -6.79
C ILE A 92 -4.19 -4.81 -6.09
N ALA A 93 -4.51 -4.57 -4.82
CA ALA A 93 -5.45 -5.40 -4.06
C ALA A 93 -6.87 -5.40 -4.68
N LEU A 94 -7.35 -4.23 -5.13
CA LEU A 94 -8.63 -4.12 -5.82
C LEU A 94 -8.61 -4.87 -7.16
N GLU A 95 -7.56 -4.71 -7.98
CA GLU A 95 -7.42 -5.45 -9.25
C GLU A 95 -7.34 -6.97 -9.02
N LEU A 96 -6.62 -7.40 -7.99
CA LEU A 96 -6.50 -8.82 -7.65
C LEU A 96 -7.85 -9.41 -7.26
N ALA A 97 -8.63 -8.72 -6.42
CA ALA A 97 -9.96 -9.16 -6.02
C ALA A 97 -10.95 -9.21 -7.20
N ALA A 98 -10.83 -8.28 -8.15
CA ALA A 98 -11.65 -8.29 -9.37
C ALA A 98 -11.27 -9.44 -10.31
N ALA A 99 -9.96 -9.67 -10.51
CA ALA A 99 -9.46 -10.64 -11.48
C ALA A 99 -9.47 -12.09 -10.97
N LYS A 100 -9.33 -12.32 -9.66
CA LYS A 100 -9.17 -13.64 -9.02
C LYS A 100 -10.04 -13.77 -7.76
N PRO A 101 -11.38 -13.64 -7.89
CA PRO A 101 -12.28 -13.59 -6.73
C PRO A 101 -12.21 -14.84 -5.84
N ASP A 102 -11.88 -16.00 -6.39
CA ASP A 102 -11.83 -17.26 -5.62
C ASP A 102 -10.58 -17.37 -4.73
N LEU A 103 -9.55 -16.53 -4.96
CA LEU A 103 -8.37 -16.45 -4.11
C LEU A 103 -8.52 -15.44 -2.96
N ILE A 104 -9.60 -14.64 -2.94
CA ILE A 104 -9.70 -13.50 -2.06
C ILE A 104 -10.92 -13.60 -1.14
N SER A 105 -10.67 -13.54 0.16
CA SER A 105 -11.69 -13.53 1.20
C SER A 105 -12.20 -12.12 1.49
N SER A 106 -11.32 -11.11 1.56
CA SER A 106 -11.70 -9.70 1.75
C SER A 106 -10.60 -8.75 1.30
N VAL A 107 -10.95 -7.46 1.15
CA VAL A 107 -10.01 -6.39 0.81
C VAL A 107 -10.13 -5.23 1.79
N THR A 108 -8.99 -4.76 2.33
CA THR A 108 -8.87 -3.48 3.03
C THR A 108 -7.88 -2.59 2.28
N GLY A 109 -8.38 -1.61 1.56
CA GLY A 109 -7.58 -0.63 0.84
C GLY A 109 -7.29 0.60 1.73
N LEU A 110 -6.03 0.85 2.05
CA LEU A 110 -5.58 2.01 2.81
C LEU A 110 -5.08 3.08 1.85
N ALA A 111 -5.80 4.18 1.74
CA ALA A 111 -5.56 5.25 0.76
C ALA A 111 -5.25 4.70 -0.65
N PRO A 112 -6.10 3.82 -1.22
CA PRO A 112 -5.81 3.16 -2.48
C PRO A 112 -5.65 4.18 -3.62
N ALA A 113 -4.61 4.01 -4.43
CA ALA A 113 -4.47 4.71 -5.69
C ALA A 113 -5.52 4.20 -6.70
N GLY A 114 -5.63 4.86 -7.85
CA GLY A 114 -6.56 4.44 -8.91
C GLY A 114 -7.99 4.96 -8.76
N LEU A 115 -8.37 5.47 -7.59
CA LEU A 115 -9.70 6.06 -7.35
C LEU A 115 -9.71 7.57 -7.64
N TRP A 116 -9.02 8.00 -8.67
CA TRP A 116 -8.98 9.42 -9.04
C TRP A 116 -10.05 9.82 -10.04
N LEU A 117 -10.58 11.01 -9.85
CA LEU A 117 -11.63 11.59 -10.68
C LEU A 117 -11.23 11.61 -12.16
N THR A 118 -9.99 12.02 -12.42
CA THR A 118 -9.42 12.06 -13.77
C THR A 118 -8.07 11.36 -13.77
N PRO A 119 -7.78 10.43 -14.71
CA PRO A 119 -6.48 9.81 -14.84
C PRO A 119 -5.36 10.83 -15.00
N PHE A 120 -4.22 10.58 -14.37
CA PHE A 120 -3.05 11.43 -14.54
C PHE A 120 -2.44 11.22 -15.92
N LEU A 121 -2.19 12.31 -16.65
CA LEU A 121 -1.53 12.29 -17.95
C LEU A 121 -0.01 12.30 -17.84
N HIS A 122 0.49 12.84 -16.73
CA HIS A 122 1.92 13.00 -16.44
C HIS A 122 2.20 12.73 -14.97
N ARG A 123 3.44 12.38 -14.64
CA ARG A 123 3.88 12.25 -13.25
C ARG A 123 3.69 13.59 -12.53
N ILE A 124 3.23 13.54 -11.28
CA ILE A 124 3.08 14.73 -10.46
C ILE A 124 4.49 15.25 -10.09
N PRO A 125 4.82 16.52 -10.35
CA PRO A 125 6.18 17.06 -10.14
C PRO A 125 6.75 16.82 -8.74
N GLY A 126 5.92 16.89 -7.70
CA GLY A 126 6.33 16.63 -6.31
C GLY A 126 6.80 15.20 -6.05
N THR A 127 6.28 14.22 -6.79
CA THR A 127 6.66 12.80 -6.63
C THR A 127 8.06 12.52 -7.18
N ASP A 128 8.42 13.15 -8.30
CA ASP A 128 9.77 13.07 -8.86
C ASP A 128 10.80 13.69 -7.91
N LEU A 129 10.47 14.87 -7.34
CA LEU A 129 11.34 15.53 -6.36
C LEU A 129 11.56 14.66 -5.12
N SER A 130 10.51 14.02 -4.59
CA SER A 130 10.61 13.15 -3.42
C SER A 130 11.56 11.97 -3.65
N LYS A 131 11.48 11.31 -4.82
CA LYS A 131 12.40 10.22 -5.19
C LYS A 131 13.84 10.69 -5.30
N ARG A 132 14.08 11.82 -5.98
CA ARG A 132 15.43 12.40 -6.12
C ARG A 132 16.02 12.82 -4.79
N MET A 133 15.21 13.43 -3.92
CA MET A 133 15.64 13.83 -2.57
C MET A 133 15.98 12.59 -1.73
N ALA A 134 15.14 11.56 -1.70
CA ALA A 134 15.42 10.34 -0.98
C ALA A 134 16.74 9.70 -1.45
N LYS A 135 16.97 9.61 -2.76
CA LYS A 135 18.21 9.08 -3.33
C LYS A 135 19.44 9.93 -2.96
N ALA A 136 19.34 11.26 -3.05
CA ALA A 136 20.43 12.17 -2.75
C ALA A 136 20.77 12.22 -1.24
N SER A 137 19.77 12.03 -0.38
CA SER A 137 19.92 12.10 1.08
C SER A 137 20.14 10.75 1.76
N SER A 138 20.06 9.62 1.07
CA SER A 138 20.10 8.28 1.67
C SER A 138 21.33 8.06 2.57
N GLY A 139 22.52 8.49 2.12
CA GLY A 139 23.76 8.35 2.91
C GLY A 139 23.82 9.21 4.17
N ILE A 140 23.07 10.31 4.24
CA ILE A 140 23.02 11.21 5.40
C ILE A 140 21.70 11.09 6.18
N ALA A 141 20.74 10.32 5.69
CA ALA A 141 19.43 10.14 6.32
C ALA A 141 19.51 9.75 7.80
N PRO A 142 20.41 8.84 8.24
CA PRO A 142 20.55 8.49 9.66
C PRO A 142 20.85 9.69 10.56
N THR A 143 21.55 10.68 10.05
CA THR A 143 21.84 11.92 10.81
C THR A 143 20.78 12.98 10.60
N ALA A 144 20.34 13.19 9.36
CA ALA A 144 19.37 14.22 9.00
C ALA A 144 18.02 14.03 9.69
N LEU A 145 17.53 12.79 9.80
CA LEU A 145 16.25 12.44 10.45
C LEU A 145 16.21 12.64 11.96
N LYS A 146 17.32 13.00 12.59
CA LYS A 146 17.35 13.48 13.98
C LYS A 146 16.81 14.92 14.08
N SER A 147 16.79 15.67 12.97
CA SER A 147 16.28 17.03 12.88
C SER A 147 14.79 17.04 12.52
N LEU A 148 13.98 17.78 13.28
CA LEU A 148 12.56 18.01 12.98
C LEU A 148 12.37 18.70 11.61
N ALA A 149 13.28 19.57 11.19
CA ALA A 149 13.21 20.22 9.89
C ALA A 149 13.31 19.21 8.74
N ALA A 150 14.20 18.22 8.84
CA ALA A 150 14.32 17.16 7.84
C ALA A 150 13.09 16.23 7.86
N ARG A 151 12.56 15.87 9.02
CA ARG A 151 11.32 15.10 9.16
C ARG A 151 10.15 15.83 8.51
N ARG A 152 9.98 17.11 8.81
CA ARG A 152 8.94 17.96 8.21
C ARG A 152 9.03 17.96 6.69
N LEU A 153 10.21 18.19 6.14
CA LEU A 153 10.44 18.24 4.70
C LEU A 153 10.08 16.91 4.03
N GLY A 154 10.45 15.78 4.64
CA GLY A 154 10.23 14.45 4.05
C GLY A 154 8.81 13.91 4.24
N PHE A 155 8.16 14.21 5.37
CA PHE A 155 7.00 13.44 5.80
C PHE A 155 5.72 14.24 6.08
N SER A 156 5.77 15.59 6.18
CA SER A 156 4.58 16.38 6.51
C SER A 156 3.42 16.28 5.51
N ARG A 157 3.67 15.82 4.30
CA ARG A 157 2.62 15.54 3.30
C ARG A 157 2.07 14.12 3.37
N ILE A 158 2.80 13.22 4.05
CA ILE A 158 2.44 11.80 4.18
C ILE A 158 1.64 11.58 5.46
N SER A 159 2.07 12.22 6.56
CA SER A 159 1.47 12.10 7.88
C SER A 159 1.36 13.47 8.57
N PRO A 160 0.23 13.80 9.17
CA PRO A 160 0.11 14.97 10.05
C PRO A 160 0.90 14.78 11.36
N HIS A 161 1.22 13.54 11.74
CA HIS A 161 1.98 13.15 12.94
C HIS A 161 3.48 12.98 12.69
N TRP A 162 4.01 13.59 11.62
CA TRP A 162 5.40 13.43 11.19
C TRP A 162 6.45 13.71 12.28
N GLU A 163 6.12 14.55 13.28
CA GLU A 163 7.00 14.85 14.40
C GLU A 163 7.18 13.67 15.34
N GLU A 164 6.09 12.92 15.56
CA GLU A 164 5.99 11.82 16.53
C GLU A 164 6.35 10.46 15.93
N MET A 165 6.51 10.40 14.59
CA MET A 165 6.83 9.14 13.91
C MET A 165 8.13 8.53 14.45
N ASP A 166 8.11 7.22 14.65
CA ASP A 166 9.27 6.46 15.05
C ASP A 166 10.43 6.65 14.06
N TYR A 167 11.63 6.85 14.61
CA TYR A 167 12.84 7.11 13.83
C TYR A 167 13.15 5.98 12.84
N GLN A 168 12.97 4.71 13.23
CA GLN A 168 13.24 3.58 12.36
C GLN A 168 12.26 3.53 11.19
N THR A 169 10.98 3.83 11.43
CA THR A 169 9.96 3.93 10.38
C THR A 169 10.34 5.00 9.35
N LEU A 170 10.81 6.17 9.79
CA LEU A 170 11.27 7.24 8.89
C LEU A 170 12.50 6.81 8.08
N LEU A 171 13.47 6.17 8.72
CA LEU A 171 14.70 5.70 8.06
C LEU A 171 14.40 4.61 7.04
N ASP A 172 13.57 3.65 7.40
CA ASP A 172 13.10 2.58 6.52
C ASP A 172 12.40 3.16 5.28
N ALA A 173 11.55 4.18 5.45
CA ALA A 173 10.84 4.83 4.36
C ALA A 173 11.78 5.57 3.40
N VAL A 174 12.76 6.32 3.91
CA VAL A 174 13.76 6.99 3.05
C VAL A 174 14.60 5.97 2.30
N THR A 175 15.03 4.90 2.96
CA THR A 175 15.81 3.83 2.35
C THR A 175 15.01 3.13 1.26
N ALA A 176 13.80 2.69 1.55
CA ALA A 176 12.92 2.03 0.59
C ALA A 176 12.67 2.92 -0.64
N MET A 177 12.36 4.20 -0.45
CA MET A 177 12.18 5.15 -1.54
C MET A 177 13.47 5.32 -2.35
N SER A 178 14.64 5.44 -1.70
CA SER A 178 15.91 5.67 -2.39
C SER A 178 16.33 4.48 -3.27
N GLU A 179 16.01 3.26 -2.84
CA GLU A 179 16.41 2.00 -3.48
C GLU A 179 15.35 1.44 -4.45
N SER A 180 14.16 2.06 -4.55
CA SER A 180 13.08 1.57 -5.41
C SER A 180 13.32 1.87 -6.89
N ASP A 181 13.97 0.97 -7.61
CA ASP A 181 14.17 1.07 -9.07
C ASP A 181 12.85 0.95 -9.84
N GLY A 182 11.86 0.28 -9.27
CA GLY A 182 10.50 0.15 -9.79
C GLY A 182 9.65 1.42 -9.68
N TYR A 183 10.11 2.47 -9.00
CA TYR A 183 9.32 3.68 -8.76
C TYR A 183 8.83 4.36 -10.03
N TYR A 184 9.74 4.68 -10.95
CA TYR A 184 9.37 5.35 -12.20
C TYR A 184 8.63 4.42 -13.17
N PRO A 185 9.05 3.16 -13.39
CA PRO A 185 8.27 2.22 -14.19
C PRO A 185 6.84 2.03 -13.69
N ALA A 186 6.63 1.96 -12.37
CA ALA A 186 5.27 1.86 -11.80
C ALA A 186 4.47 3.13 -12.04
N TRP A 187 5.05 4.33 -11.84
CA TRP A 187 4.39 5.59 -12.14
C TRP A 187 3.94 5.65 -13.60
N ASP A 188 4.84 5.37 -14.54
CA ASP A 188 4.53 5.43 -15.98
C ASP A 188 3.43 4.43 -16.35
N ALA A 189 3.43 3.27 -15.72
CA ALA A 189 2.43 2.24 -15.95
C ALA A 189 1.04 2.59 -15.36
N THR A 190 0.94 3.57 -14.45
CA THR A 190 -0.35 4.06 -13.92
C THR A 190 -0.92 5.26 -14.69
N LEU A 191 -0.12 5.89 -15.57
CA LEU A 191 -0.59 7.03 -16.38
C LEU A 191 -1.73 6.63 -17.30
N ASN A 192 -2.68 7.54 -17.49
CA ASN A 192 -3.90 7.34 -18.29
C ASN A 192 -4.81 6.20 -17.81
N ARG A 193 -4.63 5.72 -16.58
CA ARG A 193 -5.40 4.61 -16.00
C ARG A 193 -6.04 5.02 -14.67
N ARG A 194 -7.09 4.32 -14.33
CA ARG A 194 -7.72 4.32 -13.00
C ARG A 194 -8.33 2.94 -12.75
N PHE A 195 -8.71 2.66 -11.53
CA PHE A 195 -9.46 1.45 -11.22
C PHE A 195 -10.87 1.59 -11.83
N ASP A 196 -11.28 0.61 -12.64
CA ASP A 196 -12.58 0.55 -13.31
C ASP A 196 -13.12 -0.89 -13.38
N SER A 197 -12.49 -1.82 -12.64
CA SER A 197 -12.88 -3.22 -12.59
C SER A 197 -14.00 -3.44 -11.55
N MET A 198 -14.77 -4.51 -11.72
CA MET A 198 -15.84 -4.88 -10.79
C MET A 198 -15.35 -5.96 -9.82
N ILE A 199 -15.56 -5.73 -8.52
CA ILE A 199 -15.33 -6.73 -7.47
C ILE A 199 -16.68 -7.36 -7.11
N SER A 200 -16.68 -8.70 -6.97
CA SER A 200 -17.85 -9.45 -6.52
C SER A 200 -18.33 -8.97 -5.14
N ASP A 201 -19.64 -8.82 -4.97
CA ASP A 201 -20.27 -8.45 -3.70
C ASP A 201 -20.07 -9.50 -2.57
N ARG A 202 -19.63 -10.70 -2.93
CA ARG A 202 -19.22 -11.75 -1.97
C ARG A 202 -17.91 -11.42 -1.24
N ILE A 203 -17.11 -10.48 -1.77
CA ILE A 203 -15.81 -10.09 -1.18
C ILE A 203 -16.00 -8.81 -0.38
N PRO A 204 -16.09 -8.88 0.95
CA PRO A 204 -16.15 -7.70 1.79
C PRO A 204 -14.98 -6.77 1.48
N THR A 205 -15.30 -5.51 1.15
CA THR A 205 -14.32 -4.51 0.75
C THR A 205 -14.46 -3.28 1.62
N THR A 206 -13.38 -2.84 2.25
CA THR A 206 -13.31 -1.60 3.02
C THR A 206 -12.25 -0.68 2.43
N ILE A 207 -12.63 0.55 2.14
CA ILE A 207 -11.75 1.62 1.66
C ILE A 207 -11.57 2.63 2.78
N VAL A 208 -10.31 2.89 3.12
CA VAL A 208 -9.93 3.79 4.22
C VAL A 208 -9.07 4.91 3.67
N PHE A 209 -9.44 6.15 3.92
CA PHE A 209 -8.62 7.33 3.66
C PHE A 209 -8.43 8.13 4.95
N GLY A 210 -7.38 8.93 5.00
CA GLY A 210 -7.23 9.98 5.99
C GLY A 210 -7.77 11.32 5.46
N ASP A 211 -8.33 12.16 6.35
CA ASP A 211 -8.78 13.52 6.00
C ASP A 211 -7.62 14.47 5.68
N SER A 212 -6.42 14.12 6.16
CA SER A 212 -5.17 14.87 6.00
C SER A 212 -4.24 14.22 4.96
N ASP A 213 -4.77 13.43 4.02
CA ASP A 213 -3.99 12.86 2.91
C ASP A 213 -3.69 13.92 1.84
N PHE A 214 -2.43 14.42 1.84
CA PHE A 214 -1.94 15.37 0.83
C PHE A 214 -1.23 14.69 -0.35
N VAL A 215 -1.14 13.37 -0.36
CA VAL A 215 -0.63 12.58 -1.50
C VAL A 215 -1.77 12.25 -2.45
N LEU A 216 -2.89 11.76 -1.91
CA LEU A 216 -4.13 11.47 -2.64
C LEU A 216 -5.31 12.28 -2.07
N PRO A 217 -5.34 13.60 -2.38
CA PRO A 217 -6.33 14.50 -1.80
C PRO A 217 -7.75 14.15 -2.22
N SER A 218 -8.72 14.34 -1.31
CA SER A 218 -10.11 13.92 -1.46
C SER A 218 -10.79 14.50 -2.71
N ARG A 219 -10.45 15.73 -3.08
CA ARG A 219 -11.07 16.41 -4.23
C ARG A 219 -10.77 15.78 -5.58
N THR A 220 -9.66 15.05 -5.72
CA THR A 220 -9.16 14.58 -7.01
C THR A 220 -8.86 13.09 -7.05
N CYS A 221 -8.65 12.45 -5.88
CA CYS A 221 -8.13 11.10 -5.80
C CYS A 221 -8.99 10.13 -4.98
N GLN A 222 -10.21 10.54 -4.57
CA GLN A 222 -11.10 9.70 -3.75
C GLN A 222 -12.50 9.65 -4.37
N GLU A 223 -12.55 9.24 -5.65
CA GLU A 223 -13.81 9.11 -6.40
C GLU A 223 -14.53 7.81 -6.01
N ARG A 224 -15.59 7.96 -5.21
CA ARG A 224 -16.33 6.81 -4.64
C ARG A 224 -17.07 5.98 -5.68
N SER A 225 -17.45 6.57 -6.80
CA SER A 225 -18.15 5.84 -7.87
C SER A 225 -17.29 4.78 -8.56
N LEU A 226 -15.98 4.85 -8.38
CA LEU A 226 -15.03 3.85 -8.88
C LEU A 226 -14.83 2.68 -7.88
N ALA A 227 -15.15 2.89 -6.61
CA ALA A 227 -15.10 1.81 -5.62
C ALA A 227 -16.27 0.84 -5.83
N PRO A 228 -16.14 -0.43 -5.39
CA PRO A 228 -17.27 -1.35 -5.40
C PRO A 228 -18.46 -0.77 -4.64
N THR A 229 -19.68 -0.89 -5.20
CA THR A 229 -20.89 -0.29 -4.62
C THR A 229 -21.21 -0.78 -3.20
N HIS A 230 -20.76 -1.99 -2.85
CA HIS A 230 -20.90 -2.59 -1.53
C HIS A 230 -19.74 -2.23 -0.57
N ALA A 231 -18.73 -1.49 -1.04
CA ALA A 231 -17.56 -1.17 -0.21
C ALA A 231 -17.95 -0.26 0.95
N LYS A 232 -17.49 -0.62 2.15
CA LYS A 232 -17.51 0.27 3.32
C LYS A 232 -16.45 1.36 3.10
N TRP A 233 -16.86 2.63 3.18
CA TRP A 233 -15.96 3.77 3.04
C TRP A 233 -15.74 4.46 4.37
N ILE A 234 -14.49 4.57 4.79
CA ILE A 234 -14.09 5.16 6.08
C ILE A 234 -13.12 6.32 5.82
N VAL A 235 -13.35 7.44 6.46
CA VAL A 235 -12.40 8.56 6.52
C VAL A 235 -11.96 8.74 7.97
N LEU A 236 -10.66 8.62 8.22
CA LEU A 236 -10.07 8.79 9.54
C LEU A 236 -9.63 10.23 9.75
N GLU A 237 -10.03 10.80 10.89
CA GLU A 237 -9.67 12.16 11.27
C GLU A 237 -8.20 12.25 11.68
N LYS A 238 -7.51 13.30 11.23
CA LYS A 238 -6.10 13.57 11.52
C LYS A 238 -5.17 12.43 11.08
N VAL A 239 -5.51 11.78 9.98
CA VAL A 239 -4.73 10.69 9.38
C VAL A 239 -4.32 11.10 7.98
N GLY A 240 -3.08 10.79 7.60
CA GLY A 240 -2.53 11.09 6.28
C GLY A 240 -2.59 9.91 5.31
N HIS A 241 -1.61 9.86 4.40
CA HIS A 241 -1.53 8.88 3.32
C HIS A 241 -1.14 7.46 3.78
N ALA A 242 -0.55 7.34 4.95
CA ALA A 242 -0.15 6.06 5.53
C ALA A 242 -0.92 5.78 6.84
N PRO A 243 -2.22 5.40 6.78
CA PRO A 243 -3.02 5.17 7.98
C PRO A 243 -2.39 4.16 8.95
N MET A 244 -1.63 3.19 8.43
CA MET A 244 -0.92 2.19 9.22
C MET A 244 0.24 2.77 10.05
N TRP A 245 0.68 3.99 9.77
CA TRP A 245 1.68 4.71 10.56
C TRP A 245 1.04 5.62 11.60
N ASP A 246 -0.07 6.29 11.21
CA ASP A 246 -0.73 7.29 12.04
C ASP A 246 -1.62 6.67 13.12
N GLU A 247 -2.35 5.60 12.76
CA GLU A 247 -3.36 4.97 13.62
C GLU A 247 -3.33 3.44 13.50
N PRO A 248 -2.20 2.77 13.82
CA PRO A 248 -2.02 1.34 13.58
C PRO A 248 -3.10 0.47 14.23
N SER A 249 -3.44 0.67 15.50
CA SER A 249 -4.45 -0.12 16.19
C SER A 249 -5.86 0.08 15.62
N LYS A 250 -6.18 1.30 15.19
CA LYS A 250 -7.46 1.57 14.51
C LYS A 250 -7.55 0.87 13.17
N VAL A 251 -6.42 0.83 12.43
CA VAL A 251 -6.33 0.10 11.15
C VAL A 251 -6.49 -1.40 11.36
N VAL A 252 -5.82 -2.00 12.37
CA VAL A 252 -6.00 -3.42 12.70
C VAL A 252 -7.45 -3.74 13.06
N LYS A 253 -8.11 -2.88 13.83
CA LYS A 253 -9.54 -3.04 14.14
C LYS A 253 -10.40 -3.03 12.86
N ILE A 254 -10.17 -2.10 11.93
CA ILE A 254 -10.88 -2.03 10.65
C ILE A 254 -10.65 -3.28 9.80
N ILE A 255 -9.40 -3.78 9.74
CA ILE A 255 -9.08 -5.03 9.07
C ILE A 255 -9.92 -6.17 9.64
N ASN A 256 -9.91 -6.35 10.96
CA ASN A 256 -10.67 -7.41 11.62
C ASN A 256 -12.19 -7.28 11.45
N GLU A 257 -12.72 -6.06 11.48
CA GLU A 257 -14.13 -5.82 11.14
C GLU A 257 -14.44 -6.26 9.71
N THR A 258 -13.56 -5.98 8.76
CA THR A 258 -13.74 -6.40 7.34
C THR A 258 -13.67 -7.92 7.20
N VAL A 259 -12.73 -8.57 7.89
CA VAL A 259 -12.58 -10.03 7.93
C VAL A 259 -13.85 -10.69 8.49
N SER A 260 -14.44 -10.12 9.55
CA SER A 260 -15.64 -10.67 10.19
C SER A 260 -16.90 -10.66 9.31
N LEU A 261 -16.88 -9.94 8.18
CA LEU A 261 -17.96 -9.92 7.19
C LEU A 261 -17.91 -11.09 6.20
N VAL A 262 -16.83 -11.85 6.17
CA VAL A 262 -16.71 -13.06 5.34
C VAL A 262 -17.68 -14.13 5.85
N LYS A 263 -18.52 -14.61 4.95
CA LYS A 263 -19.57 -15.60 5.25
C LYS A 263 -19.10 -17.03 5.00
#